data_2faec202fd319e1e6104bed6f6e9f0f0
#
_entry.id   2faec202fd319e1e6104bed6f6e9f0f0
#
_cell.length_a   1.000
_cell.length_b   1.000
_cell.length_c   1.000
_cell.angle_alpha   90.00
_cell.angle_beta   90.00
_cell.angle_gamma   90.00
#
_symmetry.space_group_name_H-M   'P 1'
#
loop_
_entity.id
_entity.type
_entity.pdbx_description
1 polymer ?
#
loop_
_entity_poly.entity_id
_entity_poly.type
_entity_poly.pdbx_seq_one_letter_code
_entity_poly.pdbx_strand_id
1 'polypeptide(L)'
;MDIIVDSDSNMPVDMNRKLLQIGDVYALQEKETAKWFAFQIVNLGEENAVYVDLDYWSEQEPTQGDLKSMDYLRLNHHLWNNTIHYCWAPYELFPIRAKLIGNIDIRPLDECKCHGNWPDGSQQKWTESWNELPEEQVRAFKVALAQKDHTIIIAGKEVKKCLYGVFDDTLSLLSDFSELDKLPGLGRIVTNKEHPQMIPFLERRHLIRELIWNDCKLKDVDLSCTHLEELEISGIDIEIIRLPARTKIITLKGKLSPKLKIISPNDGYFMILRVEMQDDFLPDVGLSRLTTLVLKHIQNFSLKTLTSRFPDLFWLGLTGKPGYIRDVDEITKLHDLETLTMDDLFGFSADEFPQPESLPELKRLWLESIPSDAAKAIKKRYKSNVHDMHVLKPRSDEWLHENLNNPLRYWDGSEFISKSKYSKSLALWKEARRRLLEAVALSDG
;
A
#
# COMPACT_ATOMS: atom_id res chain seq x y z
N MET A 1 4.40 5.35 -2.37
CA MET A 1 5.14 4.12 -1.96
C MET A 1 5.08 4.10 -0.44
N ASP A 2 3.99 3.57 0.11
CA ASP A 2 3.80 3.55 1.55
C ASP A 2 4.43 2.26 2.07
N ILE A 3 5.52 2.42 2.79
CA ILE A 3 6.33 1.32 3.33
C ILE A 3 5.54 0.68 4.47
N ILE A 4 5.26 -0.60 4.37
CA ILE A 4 4.75 -1.40 5.49
C ILE A 4 5.90 -1.50 6.49
N VAL A 5 5.84 -0.70 7.56
CA VAL A 5 6.80 -0.78 8.67
C VAL A 5 6.37 -1.93 9.57
N ASP A 6 7.22 -2.93 9.69
CA ASP A 6 7.09 -4.02 10.65
C ASP A 6 7.34 -3.47 12.07
N SER A 7 6.27 -3.32 12.87
CA SER A 7 6.31 -2.64 14.18
C SER A 7 6.56 -3.60 15.36
N ASP A 8 7.19 -4.74 15.13
CA ASP A 8 7.43 -5.76 16.17
C ASP A 8 8.51 -5.41 17.22
N SER A 9 9.00 -4.17 17.31
CA SER A 9 10.06 -3.81 18.24
C SER A 9 9.56 -3.12 19.51
N ASN A 10 9.50 -3.85 20.60
CA ASN A 10 9.14 -3.36 21.94
C ASN A 10 10.34 -3.18 22.89
N MET A 11 11.57 -3.12 22.40
CA MET A 11 12.72 -2.90 23.28
C MET A 11 13.11 -1.41 23.35
N PRO A 12 13.45 -0.88 24.54
CA PRO A 12 14.00 0.46 24.64
C PRO A 12 15.24 0.62 23.75
N VAL A 13 15.37 1.76 23.09
CA VAL A 13 16.50 2.13 22.18
C VAL A 13 17.86 1.74 22.77
N ASP A 14 18.06 2.00 24.06
CA ASP A 14 19.29 1.66 24.79
C ASP A 14 19.57 0.15 24.90
N MET A 15 18.56 -0.70 24.90
CA MET A 15 18.74 -2.16 24.99
C MET A 15 19.16 -2.75 23.63
N ASN A 16 18.54 -2.35 22.54
CA ASN A 16 18.89 -2.83 21.21
C ASN A 16 20.30 -2.40 20.81
N ARG A 17 20.70 -1.15 21.12
CA ARG A 17 22.06 -0.66 20.87
C ARG A 17 23.14 -1.46 21.63
N LYS A 18 22.85 -1.91 22.87
CA LYS A 18 23.80 -2.68 23.68
C LYS A 18 23.98 -4.12 23.21
N LEU A 19 23.05 -4.65 22.43
CA LEU A 19 23.07 -6.02 21.95
C LEU A 19 23.72 -6.18 20.57
N LEU A 20 23.70 -5.13 19.72
CA LEU A 20 24.27 -5.17 18.38
C LEU A 20 25.78 -4.93 18.40
N GLN A 21 26.54 -5.72 17.65
CA GLN A 21 27.98 -5.56 17.44
C GLN A 21 28.28 -5.44 15.94
N ILE A 22 29.33 -4.67 15.62
CA ILE A 22 29.82 -4.64 14.24
C ILE A 22 30.31 -6.03 13.86
N GLY A 23 29.91 -6.47 12.68
CA GLY A 23 30.20 -7.81 12.18
C GLY A 23 29.09 -8.84 12.43
N ASP A 24 28.14 -8.55 13.34
CA ASP A 24 27.03 -9.45 13.60
C ASP A 24 26.20 -9.70 12.35
N VAL A 25 25.91 -10.97 12.10
CA VAL A 25 25.02 -11.42 11.02
C VAL A 25 23.71 -11.93 11.61
N TYR A 26 22.63 -11.35 11.15
CA TYR A 26 21.28 -11.76 11.52
C TYR A 26 20.55 -12.37 10.34
N ALA A 27 19.65 -13.31 10.64
CA ALA A 27 18.72 -13.88 9.66
C ALA A 27 17.27 -13.63 10.06
N LEU A 28 16.44 -13.46 9.03
CA LEU A 28 14.99 -13.34 9.12
C LEU A 28 14.35 -14.22 8.07
N GLN A 29 13.10 -14.60 8.32
CA GLN A 29 12.27 -15.27 7.33
C GLN A 29 11.36 -14.25 6.65
N GLU A 30 11.41 -14.18 5.33
CA GLU A 30 10.49 -13.34 4.56
C GLU A 30 9.07 -13.90 4.63
N LYS A 31 8.09 -13.02 4.85
CA LYS A 31 6.73 -13.42 5.25
C LYS A 31 5.93 -14.12 4.15
N GLU A 32 6.08 -13.69 2.89
CA GLU A 32 5.29 -14.22 1.78
C GLU A 32 5.82 -15.56 1.25
N THR A 33 7.14 -15.66 1.08
CA THR A 33 7.79 -16.83 0.49
C THR A 33 8.24 -17.84 1.52
N ALA A 34 8.27 -17.44 2.80
CA ALA A 34 8.87 -18.18 3.91
C ALA A 34 10.37 -18.51 3.70
N LYS A 35 11.03 -17.85 2.75
CA LYS A 35 12.47 -17.98 2.54
C LYS A 35 13.25 -17.16 3.56
N TRP A 36 14.41 -17.67 3.94
CA TRP A 36 15.32 -16.99 4.81
C TRP A 36 16.26 -16.09 4.05
N PHE A 37 16.51 -14.91 4.60
CA PHE A 37 17.53 -13.97 4.16
C PHE A 37 18.40 -13.53 5.31
N ALA A 38 19.56 -12.96 5.02
CA ALA A 38 20.52 -12.53 6.01
C ALA A 38 21.02 -11.11 5.75
N PHE A 39 21.42 -10.42 6.83
CA PHE A 39 22.04 -9.11 6.77
C PHE A 39 23.14 -8.99 7.83
N GLN A 40 24.13 -8.13 7.60
CA GLN A 40 25.24 -7.90 8.50
C GLN A 40 25.23 -6.47 9.04
N ILE A 41 25.51 -6.29 10.33
CA ILE A 41 25.74 -4.98 10.94
C ILE A 41 27.16 -4.51 10.60
N VAL A 42 27.28 -3.36 9.93
CA VAL A 42 28.57 -2.87 9.45
C VAL A 42 29.01 -1.56 10.11
N ASN A 43 28.09 -0.83 10.75
CA ASN A 43 28.42 0.35 11.53
C ASN A 43 27.33 0.61 12.60
N LEU A 44 27.71 1.31 13.68
CA LEU A 44 26.83 1.71 14.78
C LEU A 44 26.94 3.21 15.03
N GLY A 45 25.86 3.95 14.85
CA GLY A 45 25.72 5.36 15.18
C GLY A 45 25.11 5.60 16.56
N GLU A 46 24.64 6.82 16.80
CA GLU A 46 24.00 7.17 18.08
C GLU A 46 22.58 6.60 18.19
N GLU A 47 21.76 6.75 17.16
CA GLU A 47 20.34 6.33 17.12
C GLU A 47 20.06 5.21 16.11
N ASN A 48 21.03 4.92 15.23
CA ASN A 48 20.85 4.01 14.11
C ASN A 48 22.04 3.08 13.93
N ALA A 49 21.83 1.90 13.37
CA ALA A 49 22.87 1.02 12.85
C ALA A 49 22.88 1.04 11.32
N VAL A 50 24.04 0.81 10.71
CA VAL A 50 24.14 0.48 9.28
C VAL A 50 24.16 -1.01 9.12
N TYR A 51 23.28 -1.51 8.29
CA TYR A 51 23.31 -2.90 7.84
C TYR A 51 23.62 -2.99 6.34
N VAL A 52 24.04 -4.15 5.91
CA VAL A 52 24.18 -4.55 4.50
C VAL A 52 23.45 -5.86 4.28
N ASP A 53 22.70 -5.96 3.17
CA ASP A 53 22.09 -7.22 2.78
C ASP A 53 23.15 -8.23 2.30
N LEU A 54 22.95 -9.51 2.67
CA LEU A 54 23.78 -10.63 2.21
C LEU A 54 23.08 -11.40 1.09
N ASP A 55 23.84 -12.11 0.28
CA ASP A 55 23.36 -12.88 -0.87
C ASP A 55 22.74 -14.24 -0.49
N TYR A 56 22.25 -14.33 0.76
CA TYR A 56 21.54 -15.51 1.25
C TYR A 56 20.03 -15.39 0.98
N TRP A 57 19.52 -16.39 0.24
CA TRP A 57 18.08 -16.50 -0.05
C TRP A 57 17.72 -17.98 -0.21
N SER A 58 17.11 -18.60 0.81
CA SER A 58 16.93 -20.06 0.89
C SER A 58 15.67 -20.43 1.68
N GLU A 59 15.09 -21.59 1.40
CA GLU A 59 14.05 -22.21 2.23
C GLU A 59 14.62 -22.70 3.59
N GLN A 60 15.93 -22.86 3.70
CA GLN A 60 16.60 -23.31 4.93
C GLN A 60 17.09 -22.12 5.74
N GLU A 61 16.92 -22.21 7.07
CA GLU A 61 17.50 -21.25 8.00
C GLU A 61 19.03 -21.29 7.92
N PRO A 62 19.72 -20.13 7.78
CA PRO A 62 21.16 -20.13 7.71
C PRO A 62 21.80 -20.54 9.05
N THR A 63 22.93 -21.20 8.95
CA THR A 63 23.73 -21.65 10.08
C THR A 63 25.06 -20.90 10.14
N GLN A 64 25.79 -21.04 11.25
CA GLN A 64 27.14 -20.48 11.37
C GLN A 64 28.12 -21.03 10.29
N GLY A 65 27.86 -22.23 9.77
CA GLY A 65 28.64 -22.82 8.67
C GLY A 65 28.51 -22.07 7.36
N ASP A 66 27.35 -21.48 7.12
CA ASP A 66 27.03 -20.78 5.89
C ASP A 66 27.68 -19.38 5.80
N LEU A 67 28.07 -18.80 6.93
CA LEU A 67 28.65 -17.45 7.01
C LEU A 67 29.88 -17.27 6.13
N LYS A 68 30.68 -18.32 5.93
CA LYS A 68 31.91 -18.27 5.12
C LYS A 68 31.62 -18.13 3.62
N SER A 69 30.45 -18.55 3.17
CA SER A 69 30.04 -18.50 1.77
C SER A 69 29.21 -17.26 1.44
N MET A 70 28.70 -16.54 2.42
CA MET A 70 27.90 -15.34 2.20
C MET A 70 28.77 -14.16 1.75
N ASP A 71 28.32 -13.47 0.71
CA ASP A 71 28.89 -12.20 0.25
C ASP A 71 27.85 -11.08 0.41
N TYR A 72 28.26 -9.83 0.23
CA TYR A 72 27.31 -8.72 0.14
C TYR A 72 26.45 -8.85 -1.09
N LEU A 73 25.13 -8.72 -0.92
CA LEU A 73 24.18 -8.76 -2.02
C LEU A 73 24.43 -7.59 -2.98
N ARG A 74 24.68 -7.93 -4.24
CA ARG A 74 24.85 -6.97 -5.32
C ARG A 74 23.56 -6.85 -6.11
N LEU A 75 22.92 -5.69 -6.00
CA LEU A 75 21.69 -5.42 -6.70
C LEU A 75 21.94 -5.06 -8.16
N ASN A 76 21.32 -5.81 -9.06
CA ASN A 76 21.34 -5.55 -10.49
C ASN A 76 19.95 -5.43 -11.10
N HIS A 77 18.89 -5.46 -10.29
CA HIS A 77 17.53 -5.29 -10.76
C HIS A 77 17.19 -3.81 -11.01
N HIS A 78 16.22 -3.55 -11.88
CA HIS A 78 15.73 -2.20 -12.20
C HIS A 78 16.86 -1.18 -12.44
N LEU A 79 16.90 -0.12 -11.64
CA LEU A 79 17.89 0.97 -11.73
C LEU A 79 19.26 0.64 -11.14
N TRP A 80 19.35 -0.43 -10.36
CA TRP A 80 20.60 -0.85 -9.74
C TRP A 80 21.60 -1.35 -10.79
N ASN A 81 22.87 -1.07 -10.60
CA ASN A 81 23.95 -1.42 -11.51
C ASN A 81 25.08 -2.12 -10.75
N ASN A 82 24.82 -3.34 -10.30
CA ASN A 82 25.77 -4.16 -9.55
C ASN A 82 26.30 -3.47 -8.27
N THR A 83 25.44 -2.72 -7.57
CA THR A 83 25.77 -1.97 -6.36
C THR A 83 25.32 -2.72 -5.12
N ILE A 84 26.03 -2.49 -4.01
CA ILE A 84 25.67 -3.06 -2.70
C ILE A 84 24.57 -2.19 -2.09
N HIS A 85 23.54 -2.84 -1.56
CA HIS A 85 22.51 -2.16 -0.77
C HIS A 85 22.89 -2.17 0.71
N TYR A 86 22.97 -0.98 1.30
CA TYR A 86 23.19 -0.80 2.73
C TYR A 86 22.53 0.50 3.18
N CYS A 87 22.08 0.54 4.45
CA CYS A 87 21.17 1.57 4.92
C CYS A 87 21.34 1.84 6.42
N TRP A 88 21.16 3.10 6.86
CA TRP A 88 20.94 3.44 8.24
C TRP A 88 19.52 3.06 8.65
N ALA A 89 19.37 2.24 9.70
CA ALA A 89 18.09 1.85 10.26
C ALA A 89 18.01 2.14 11.76
N PRO A 90 16.89 2.68 12.28
CA PRO A 90 16.75 3.04 13.69
C PRO A 90 16.74 1.80 14.61
N TYR A 91 17.42 1.90 15.76
CA TYR A 91 17.52 0.80 16.72
C TYR A 91 16.14 0.34 17.26
N GLU A 92 15.22 1.28 17.45
CA GLU A 92 13.87 1.01 17.96
C GLU A 92 13.03 0.12 17.04
N LEU A 93 13.37 0.08 15.76
CA LEU A 93 12.69 -0.75 14.76
C LEU A 93 13.45 -2.05 14.47
N PHE A 94 14.44 -2.43 15.28
CA PHE A 94 15.16 -3.69 15.10
C PHE A 94 14.20 -4.87 15.15
N PRO A 95 14.22 -5.78 14.15
CA PRO A 95 13.25 -6.88 14.07
C PRO A 95 13.43 -7.87 15.24
N ILE A 96 12.44 -8.01 16.11
CA ILE A 96 12.46 -8.91 17.28
C ILE A 96 12.72 -10.37 16.88
N ARG A 97 12.26 -10.78 15.69
CA ARG A 97 12.43 -12.14 15.17
C ARG A 97 13.78 -12.38 14.53
N ALA A 98 14.63 -11.36 14.41
CA ALA A 98 15.97 -11.52 13.85
C ALA A 98 16.81 -12.45 14.74
N LYS A 99 17.35 -13.51 14.14
CA LYS A 99 18.18 -14.50 14.79
C LYS A 99 19.64 -14.20 14.54
N LEU A 100 20.43 -14.03 15.59
CA LEU A 100 21.89 -13.91 15.47
C LEU A 100 22.47 -15.24 15.02
N ILE A 101 23.14 -15.26 13.89
CA ILE A 101 23.79 -16.45 13.30
C ILE A 101 25.27 -16.52 13.70
N GLY A 102 25.92 -15.37 13.81
CA GLY A 102 27.32 -15.27 14.20
C GLY A 102 27.89 -13.89 13.90
N ASN A 103 29.19 -13.79 13.91
CA ASN A 103 29.92 -12.55 13.61
C ASN A 103 31.02 -12.85 12.61
N ILE A 104 31.14 -12.02 11.57
CA ILE A 104 32.18 -12.09 10.54
C ILE A 104 32.78 -10.70 10.30
N ASP A 105 34.01 -10.68 9.81
CA ASP A 105 34.70 -9.46 9.48
C ASP A 105 33.91 -8.65 8.44
N ILE A 106 33.84 -7.33 8.64
CA ILE A 106 33.25 -6.44 7.66
C ILE A 106 34.21 -6.22 6.49
N ARG A 107 33.66 -6.11 5.30
CA ARG A 107 34.39 -5.72 4.09
C ARG A 107 34.28 -4.19 3.93
N PRO A 108 35.29 -3.53 3.29
CA PRO A 108 35.23 -2.11 3.04
C PRO A 108 33.96 -1.73 2.24
N LEU A 109 33.26 -0.70 2.72
CA LEU A 109 32.13 -0.07 2.08
C LEU A 109 32.38 1.43 1.97
N ASP A 110 31.74 2.05 0.98
CA ASP A 110 31.67 3.49 0.89
C ASP A 110 30.84 4.08 2.04
N GLU A 111 30.87 5.42 2.23
CA GLU A 111 30.04 6.07 3.22
C GLU A 111 28.55 5.85 2.94
N CYS A 112 27.80 5.35 3.93
CA CYS A 112 26.36 5.15 3.81
C CYS A 112 25.62 6.48 3.83
N LYS A 113 24.84 6.76 2.78
CA LYS A 113 24.01 7.96 2.64
C LYS A 113 22.51 7.65 2.59
N CYS A 114 22.15 6.38 2.68
CA CYS A 114 20.77 5.93 2.67
C CYS A 114 20.25 5.80 4.10
N HIS A 115 19.03 6.26 4.34
CA HIS A 115 18.29 6.05 5.58
C HIS A 115 16.97 5.34 5.25
N GLY A 116 16.63 4.32 6.01
CA GLY A 116 15.43 3.52 5.77
C GLY A 116 15.08 2.63 6.96
N ASN A 117 14.34 1.58 6.68
CA ASN A 117 13.97 0.56 7.66
C ASN A 117 14.97 -0.61 7.66
N TRP A 118 14.81 -1.50 8.62
CA TRP A 118 15.50 -2.79 8.62
C TRP A 118 15.09 -3.64 7.41
N PRO A 119 15.95 -4.57 6.97
CA PRO A 119 15.67 -5.38 5.79
C PRO A 119 14.49 -6.32 6.03
N ASP A 120 13.69 -6.52 5.00
CA ASP A 120 12.51 -7.37 4.99
C ASP A 120 12.59 -8.52 3.95
N GLY A 121 13.76 -8.71 3.32
CA GLY A 121 13.98 -9.69 2.27
C GLY A 121 13.55 -9.24 0.87
N SER A 122 13.02 -8.02 0.75
CA SER A 122 12.55 -7.50 -0.55
C SER A 122 13.65 -7.44 -1.60
N GLN A 123 14.88 -7.10 -1.23
CA GLN A 123 16.01 -6.99 -2.16
C GLN A 123 16.41 -8.35 -2.75
N GLN A 124 16.44 -9.40 -1.93
CA GLN A 124 16.70 -10.78 -2.36
C GLN A 124 15.58 -11.28 -3.27
N LYS A 125 14.32 -11.05 -2.89
CA LYS A 125 13.13 -11.40 -3.67
C LYS A 125 13.11 -10.70 -5.04
N TRP A 126 13.43 -9.40 -5.07
CA TRP A 126 13.55 -8.64 -6.31
C TRP A 126 14.68 -9.16 -7.19
N THR A 127 15.82 -9.51 -6.60
CA THR A 127 16.98 -10.07 -7.33
C THR A 127 16.64 -11.43 -7.93
N GLU A 128 15.96 -12.31 -7.16
CA GLU A 128 15.49 -13.60 -7.68
C GLU A 128 14.55 -13.41 -8.88
N SER A 129 13.49 -12.62 -8.72
CA SER A 129 12.53 -12.35 -9.79
C SER A 129 13.17 -11.69 -11.02
N TRP A 130 14.20 -10.88 -10.82
CA TRP A 130 14.94 -10.26 -11.92
C TRP A 130 15.80 -11.27 -12.68
N ASN A 131 16.40 -12.21 -11.98
CA ASN A 131 17.24 -13.26 -12.57
C ASN A 131 16.42 -14.30 -13.36
N GLU A 132 15.10 -14.39 -13.11
CA GLU A 132 14.17 -15.19 -13.90
C GLU A 132 13.81 -14.57 -15.26
N LEU A 133 14.09 -13.26 -15.45
CA LEU A 133 13.78 -12.59 -16.70
C LEU A 133 14.70 -13.06 -17.84
N PRO A 134 14.19 -13.15 -19.09
CA PRO A 134 15.02 -13.37 -20.25
C PRO A 134 16.16 -12.36 -20.33
N GLU A 135 17.38 -12.83 -20.55
CA GLU A 135 18.59 -11.98 -20.58
C GLU A 135 18.46 -10.83 -21.59
N GLU A 136 17.80 -11.08 -22.72
CA GLU A 136 17.53 -10.07 -23.73
C GLU A 136 16.64 -8.92 -23.20
N GLN A 137 15.62 -9.22 -22.41
CA GLN A 137 14.76 -8.22 -21.79
C GLN A 137 15.53 -7.38 -20.77
N VAL A 138 16.33 -8.03 -19.92
CA VAL A 138 17.20 -7.35 -18.95
C VAL A 138 18.17 -6.40 -19.66
N ARG A 139 18.85 -6.89 -20.69
CA ARG A 139 19.79 -6.08 -21.49
C ARG A 139 19.09 -4.90 -22.16
N ALA A 140 17.95 -5.12 -22.81
CA ALA A 140 17.19 -4.07 -23.47
C ALA A 140 16.72 -3.00 -22.47
N PHE A 141 16.26 -3.39 -21.29
CA PHE A 141 15.90 -2.50 -20.19
C PHE A 141 17.08 -1.62 -19.75
N LYS A 142 18.24 -2.24 -19.46
CA LYS A 142 19.44 -1.52 -19.02
C LYS A 142 19.94 -0.53 -20.06
N VAL A 143 19.94 -0.92 -21.35
CA VAL A 143 20.33 -0.04 -22.46
C VAL A 143 19.37 1.14 -22.56
N ALA A 144 18.06 0.94 -22.43
CA ALA A 144 17.09 2.03 -22.49
C ALA A 144 17.28 3.02 -21.33
N LEU A 145 17.57 2.54 -20.13
CA LEU A 145 17.86 3.38 -18.96
C LEU A 145 19.15 4.19 -19.11
N ALA A 146 20.19 3.60 -19.70
CA ALA A 146 21.44 4.30 -19.95
C ALA A 146 21.30 5.41 -21.02
N GLN A 147 20.30 5.30 -21.90
CA GLN A 147 20.02 6.22 -23.00
C GLN A 147 18.74 7.04 -22.70
N LYS A 148 18.68 7.73 -21.58
CA LYS A 148 17.47 8.45 -21.08
C LYS A 148 16.87 9.46 -22.06
N ASP A 149 17.66 10.02 -22.95
CA ASP A 149 17.21 11.03 -23.93
C ASP A 149 16.94 10.44 -25.32
N HIS A 150 17.15 9.15 -25.49
CA HIS A 150 16.85 8.49 -26.75
C HIS A 150 15.34 8.40 -26.94
N THR A 151 14.86 8.93 -28.07
CA THR A 151 13.47 8.88 -28.46
C THR A 151 13.20 7.87 -29.56
N ILE A 152 12.00 7.34 -29.59
CA ILE A 152 11.49 6.41 -30.60
C ILE A 152 10.08 6.79 -30.99
N ILE A 153 9.62 6.29 -32.13
CA ILE A 153 8.23 6.51 -32.58
C ILE A 153 7.36 5.32 -32.15
N ILE A 154 6.30 5.62 -31.39
CA ILE A 154 5.22 4.71 -31.01
C ILE A 154 3.90 5.32 -31.47
N ALA A 155 3.13 4.58 -32.28
CA ALA A 155 1.84 5.05 -32.83
C ALA A 155 1.92 6.44 -33.47
N GLY A 156 3.03 6.76 -34.15
CA GLY A 156 3.28 8.05 -34.78
C GLY A 156 3.69 9.18 -33.84
N LYS A 157 3.81 8.92 -32.52
CA LYS A 157 4.28 9.89 -31.52
C LYS A 157 5.72 9.62 -31.14
N GLU A 158 6.48 10.69 -30.96
CA GLU A 158 7.83 10.63 -30.40
C GLU A 158 7.75 10.48 -28.86
N VAL A 159 8.35 9.41 -28.33
CA VAL A 159 8.39 9.12 -26.90
C VAL A 159 9.80 8.72 -26.47
N LYS A 160 10.14 8.91 -25.19
CA LYS A 160 11.41 8.42 -24.65
C LYS A 160 11.42 6.89 -24.62
N LYS A 161 12.50 6.26 -25.06
CA LYS A 161 12.66 4.80 -25.04
C LYS A 161 12.59 4.19 -23.63
N CYS A 162 12.97 4.98 -22.60
CA CYS A 162 12.88 4.60 -21.19
C CYS A 162 11.51 4.92 -20.56
N LEU A 163 10.47 5.18 -21.36
CA LEU A 163 9.12 5.49 -20.85
C LEU A 163 8.60 4.35 -19.99
N TYR A 164 8.20 4.68 -18.74
CA TYR A 164 7.69 3.71 -17.78
C TYR A 164 6.20 3.41 -17.95
N GLY A 165 5.39 4.40 -18.34
CA GLY A 165 3.94 4.25 -18.43
C GLY A 165 3.36 4.71 -19.76
N VAL A 166 2.37 4.00 -20.27
CA VAL A 166 1.57 4.40 -21.45
C VAL A 166 0.12 4.60 -21.05
N PHE A 167 -0.54 5.53 -21.77
CA PHE A 167 -1.89 6.02 -21.49
C PHE A 167 -2.76 5.93 -22.73
N ASP A 168 -4.07 6.12 -22.58
CA ASP A 168 -5.06 6.05 -23.66
C ASP A 168 -4.77 6.91 -24.89
N ASP A 169 -4.12 8.05 -24.71
CA ASP A 169 -3.74 8.94 -25.80
C ASP A 169 -2.71 8.30 -26.76
N THR A 170 -1.97 7.33 -26.27
CA THR A 170 -1.04 6.50 -27.07
C THR A 170 -1.68 5.17 -27.44
N LEU A 171 -2.31 4.48 -26.49
CA LEU A 171 -2.91 3.15 -26.69
C LEU A 171 -3.98 3.17 -27.80
N SER A 172 -4.82 4.23 -27.86
CA SER A 172 -5.88 4.33 -28.87
C SER A 172 -5.39 4.57 -30.29
N LEU A 173 -4.12 4.90 -30.47
CA LEU A 173 -3.49 5.07 -31.78
C LEU A 173 -2.72 3.83 -32.24
N LEU A 174 -2.54 2.84 -31.36
CA LEU A 174 -1.86 1.59 -31.71
C LEU A 174 -2.72 0.76 -32.66
N SER A 175 -2.14 0.34 -33.75
CA SER A 175 -2.71 -0.71 -34.61
C SER A 175 -2.38 -2.10 -34.08
N ASP A 176 -1.25 -2.25 -33.40
CA ASP A 176 -0.75 -3.47 -32.81
C ASP A 176 0.02 -3.16 -31.52
N PHE A 177 -0.31 -3.88 -30.43
CA PHE A 177 0.38 -3.76 -29.14
C PHE A 177 1.85 -4.16 -29.21
N SER A 178 2.28 -4.91 -30.23
CA SER A 178 3.70 -5.24 -30.45
C SER A 178 4.58 -3.99 -30.65
N GLU A 179 4.01 -2.84 -31.02
CA GLU A 179 4.76 -1.58 -31.06
C GLU A 179 5.33 -1.19 -29.69
N LEU A 180 4.63 -1.55 -28.60
CA LEU A 180 5.08 -1.30 -27.23
C LEU A 180 6.29 -2.17 -26.82
N ASP A 181 6.65 -3.17 -27.60
CA ASP A 181 7.87 -3.97 -27.38
C ASP A 181 9.14 -3.12 -27.57
N LYS A 182 9.03 -2.01 -28.28
CA LYS A 182 10.09 -1.00 -28.41
C LYS A 182 10.36 -0.23 -27.10
N LEU A 183 9.49 -0.38 -26.09
CA LEU A 183 9.59 0.23 -24.77
C LEU A 183 10.00 -0.82 -23.72
N PRO A 184 11.27 -1.17 -23.61
CA PRO A 184 11.71 -2.25 -22.71
C PRO A 184 11.53 -1.92 -21.22
N GLY A 185 11.46 -0.62 -20.87
CA GLY A 185 11.22 -0.11 -19.52
C GLY A 185 9.74 0.04 -19.15
N LEU A 186 8.80 -0.38 -20.03
CA LEU A 186 7.38 -0.24 -19.77
C LEU A 186 6.96 -1.10 -18.57
N GLY A 187 6.49 -0.44 -17.49
CA GLY A 187 6.06 -1.06 -16.25
C GLY A 187 4.60 -0.80 -15.90
N ARG A 188 3.96 0.19 -16.56
CA ARG A 188 2.59 0.61 -16.27
C ARG A 188 1.76 0.81 -17.54
N ILE A 189 0.51 0.33 -17.51
CA ILE A 189 -0.52 0.64 -18.50
C ILE A 189 -1.70 1.32 -17.81
N VAL A 190 -2.18 2.43 -18.39
CA VAL A 190 -3.37 3.16 -17.94
C VAL A 190 -4.34 3.28 -19.10
N THR A 191 -5.54 2.72 -18.97
CA THR A 191 -6.54 2.73 -20.01
C THR A 191 -7.97 2.90 -19.48
N ASN A 192 -8.81 3.54 -20.28
CA ASN A 192 -10.26 3.64 -20.07
C ASN A 192 -11.04 2.81 -21.11
N LYS A 193 -10.33 2.00 -21.90
CA LYS A 193 -10.89 1.26 -23.03
C LYS A 193 -10.50 -0.22 -22.97
N GLU A 194 -11.30 -1.01 -23.65
CA GLU A 194 -10.94 -2.39 -23.92
C GLU A 194 -10.03 -2.48 -25.14
N HIS A 195 -8.97 -3.22 -24.99
CA HIS A 195 -8.04 -3.55 -26.05
C HIS A 195 -7.88 -5.06 -26.11
N PRO A 196 -8.41 -5.75 -27.12
CA PRO A 196 -8.39 -7.23 -27.18
C PRO A 196 -7.00 -7.85 -27.06
N GLN A 197 -5.97 -7.10 -27.47
CA GLN A 197 -4.57 -7.56 -27.41
C GLN A 197 -3.90 -7.27 -26.05
N MET A 198 -4.54 -6.52 -25.15
CA MET A 198 -3.92 -6.05 -23.90
C MET A 198 -3.56 -7.19 -22.97
N ILE A 199 -4.48 -8.08 -22.67
CA ILE A 199 -4.22 -9.22 -21.76
C ILE A 199 -3.11 -10.12 -22.32
N PRO A 200 -3.18 -10.61 -23.58
CA PRO A 200 -2.07 -11.37 -24.17
C PRO A 200 -0.74 -10.62 -24.20
N PHE A 201 -0.77 -9.30 -24.31
CA PHE A 201 0.44 -8.48 -24.23
C PHE A 201 1.02 -8.46 -22.80
N LEU A 202 0.18 -8.31 -21.77
CA LEU A 202 0.59 -8.32 -20.37
C LEU A 202 1.20 -9.68 -19.97
N GLU A 203 0.65 -10.79 -20.44
CA GLU A 203 1.13 -12.14 -20.15
C GLU A 203 2.57 -12.37 -20.59
N ARG A 204 2.99 -11.81 -21.74
CA ARG A 204 4.35 -11.95 -22.27
C ARG A 204 5.34 -10.87 -21.79
N ARG A 205 4.85 -9.84 -21.08
CA ARG A 205 5.66 -8.67 -20.65
C ARG A 205 5.87 -8.67 -19.14
N HIS A 206 6.88 -9.38 -18.69
CA HIS A 206 7.19 -9.62 -17.28
C HIS A 206 7.50 -8.37 -16.47
N LEU A 207 7.90 -7.26 -17.11
CA LEU A 207 8.21 -5.99 -16.44
C LEU A 207 6.99 -5.09 -16.24
N ILE A 208 5.83 -5.39 -16.87
CA ILE A 208 4.61 -4.64 -16.63
C ILE A 208 3.97 -5.16 -15.34
N ARG A 209 4.00 -4.33 -14.31
CA ARG A 209 3.55 -4.67 -12.95
C ARG A 209 2.32 -3.91 -12.51
N GLU A 210 1.99 -2.82 -13.20
CA GLU A 210 0.86 -1.96 -12.86
C GLU A 210 -0.13 -1.85 -14.02
N LEU A 211 -1.39 -2.14 -13.74
CA LEU A 211 -2.51 -1.91 -14.65
C LEU A 211 -3.54 -1.02 -13.97
N ILE A 212 -3.85 0.11 -14.59
CA ILE A 212 -4.99 0.96 -14.24
C ILE A 212 -6.00 0.87 -15.37
N TRP A 213 -7.10 0.20 -15.12
CA TRP A 213 -8.15 -0.05 -16.09
C TRP A 213 -9.48 0.54 -15.64
N ASN A 214 -9.76 1.74 -16.09
CA ASN A 214 -11.03 2.39 -15.78
C ASN A 214 -12.11 1.97 -16.78
N ASP A 215 -13.36 1.92 -16.30
CA ASP A 215 -14.56 1.63 -17.09
C ASP A 215 -14.49 0.31 -17.89
N CYS A 216 -13.90 -0.73 -17.29
CA CYS A 216 -13.86 -2.07 -17.87
C CYS A 216 -15.27 -2.64 -18.05
N LYS A 217 -15.58 -3.14 -19.25
CA LYS A 217 -16.89 -3.71 -19.62
C LYS A 217 -16.91 -5.25 -19.61
N LEU A 218 -15.77 -5.87 -19.39
CA LEU A 218 -15.67 -7.31 -19.32
C LEU A 218 -16.35 -7.81 -18.03
N LYS A 219 -17.08 -8.91 -18.14
CA LYS A 219 -17.65 -9.61 -16.98
C LYS A 219 -16.63 -10.49 -16.29
N ASP A 220 -15.73 -11.06 -17.04
CA ASP A 220 -14.67 -11.95 -16.59
C ASP A 220 -13.32 -11.38 -17.03
N VAL A 221 -12.49 -11.01 -16.06
CA VAL A 221 -11.17 -10.40 -16.26
C VAL A 221 -10.13 -11.40 -15.77
N ASP A 222 -9.54 -12.14 -16.69
CA ASP A 222 -8.50 -13.13 -16.37
C ASP A 222 -7.10 -12.53 -16.56
N LEU A 223 -6.44 -12.25 -15.43
CA LEU A 223 -5.08 -11.74 -15.37
C LEU A 223 -4.12 -12.76 -14.71
N SER A 224 -4.58 -14.00 -14.48
CA SER A 224 -3.86 -15.02 -13.71
C SER A 224 -2.49 -15.38 -14.28
N CYS A 225 -2.32 -15.26 -15.60
CA CYS A 225 -1.06 -15.53 -16.31
C CYS A 225 -0.19 -14.28 -16.48
N THR A 226 -0.60 -13.13 -15.95
CA THR A 226 0.18 -11.88 -16.04
C THR A 226 1.20 -11.78 -14.89
N HIS A 227 2.00 -10.70 -14.91
CA HIS A 227 3.01 -10.42 -13.89
C HIS A 227 2.65 -9.19 -13.03
N LEU A 228 1.36 -8.85 -12.98
CA LEU A 228 0.87 -7.67 -12.26
C LEU A 228 1.05 -7.82 -10.75
N GLU A 229 1.58 -6.77 -10.14
CA GLU A 229 1.66 -6.59 -8.69
C GLU A 229 0.58 -5.63 -8.20
N GLU A 230 0.18 -4.67 -9.02
CA GLU A 230 -0.85 -3.68 -8.71
C GLU A 230 -1.91 -3.63 -9.81
N LEU A 231 -3.15 -3.79 -9.41
CA LEU A 231 -4.33 -3.62 -10.26
C LEU A 231 -5.24 -2.54 -9.68
N GLU A 232 -5.50 -1.50 -10.45
CA GLU A 232 -6.60 -0.58 -10.20
C GLU A 232 -7.65 -0.79 -11.29
N ILE A 233 -8.90 -1.09 -10.91
CA ILE A 233 -9.95 -1.40 -11.88
C ILE A 233 -11.28 -0.80 -11.46
N SER A 234 -12.04 -0.35 -12.45
CA SER A 234 -13.45 0.03 -12.30
C SER A 234 -14.30 -0.56 -13.42
N GLY A 235 -15.52 -0.96 -13.11
CA GLY A 235 -16.49 -1.49 -14.07
C GLY A 235 -17.66 -2.15 -13.34
N ILE A 236 -18.87 -1.67 -13.62
CA ILE A 236 -20.10 -2.16 -12.96
C ILE A 236 -20.45 -3.60 -13.34
N ASP A 237 -20.04 -4.03 -14.54
CA ASP A 237 -20.38 -5.33 -15.09
C ASP A 237 -19.42 -6.46 -14.70
N ILE A 238 -18.32 -6.14 -14.02
CA ILE A 238 -17.30 -7.12 -13.63
C ILE A 238 -17.90 -8.08 -12.60
N GLU A 239 -17.94 -9.36 -12.94
CA GLU A 239 -18.41 -10.44 -12.05
C GLU A 239 -17.23 -11.28 -11.51
N ILE A 240 -16.15 -11.42 -12.27
CA ILE A 240 -14.97 -12.21 -11.87
C ILE A 240 -13.70 -11.48 -12.23
N ILE A 241 -12.75 -11.45 -11.29
CA ILE A 241 -11.35 -11.03 -11.54
C ILE A 241 -10.43 -12.17 -11.08
N ARG A 242 -9.61 -12.70 -11.99
CA ARG A 242 -8.55 -13.68 -11.65
C ARG A 242 -7.21 -12.99 -11.61
N LEU A 243 -6.52 -13.10 -10.48
CA LEU A 243 -5.26 -12.42 -10.22
C LEU A 243 -4.07 -13.39 -10.25
N PRO A 244 -2.89 -12.93 -10.69
CA PRO A 244 -1.65 -13.68 -10.52
C PRO A 244 -1.25 -13.78 -9.04
N ALA A 245 -0.47 -14.78 -8.68
CA ALA A 245 -0.02 -15.02 -7.30
C ALA A 245 0.80 -13.87 -6.70
N ARG A 246 1.42 -13.05 -7.54
CA ARG A 246 2.25 -11.93 -7.11
C ARG A 246 1.50 -10.61 -6.89
N THR A 247 0.17 -10.57 -7.09
CA THR A 247 -0.60 -9.34 -6.88
C THR A 247 -0.61 -8.96 -5.40
N LYS A 248 -0.12 -7.76 -5.12
CA LYS A 248 -0.02 -7.19 -3.77
C LYS A 248 -1.13 -6.20 -3.46
N ILE A 249 -1.54 -5.44 -4.47
CA ILE A 249 -2.53 -4.37 -4.31
C ILE A 249 -3.60 -4.50 -5.37
N ILE A 250 -4.84 -4.52 -4.93
CA ILE A 250 -6.00 -4.33 -5.80
C ILE A 250 -6.79 -3.13 -5.32
N THR A 251 -7.08 -2.21 -6.23
CA THR A 251 -7.93 -1.04 -5.98
C THR A 251 -9.18 -1.14 -6.83
N LEU A 252 -10.33 -1.25 -6.17
CA LEU A 252 -11.65 -1.26 -6.82
C LEU A 252 -12.26 0.13 -6.77
N LYS A 253 -12.65 0.67 -7.91
CA LYS A 253 -13.25 2.00 -8.02
C LYS A 253 -14.63 1.96 -8.63
N GLY A 254 -15.46 2.91 -8.28
CA GLY A 254 -16.79 3.04 -8.84
C GLY A 254 -17.81 2.08 -8.24
N LYS A 255 -18.94 1.94 -8.89
CA LYS A 255 -19.99 1.02 -8.48
C LYS A 255 -19.57 -0.42 -8.77
N LEU A 256 -19.61 -1.24 -7.73
CA LEU A 256 -19.22 -2.65 -7.81
C LEU A 256 -20.43 -3.54 -8.09
N SER A 257 -20.23 -4.57 -8.90
CA SER A 257 -21.22 -5.62 -9.09
C SER A 257 -21.47 -6.38 -7.77
N PRO A 258 -22.71 -6.64 -7.36
CA PRO A 258 -22.99 -7.48 -6.21
C PRO A 258 -22.53 -8.95 -6.38
N LYS A 259 -22.20 -9.34 -7.60
CA LYS A 259 -21.69 -10.69 -7.93
C LYS A 259 -20.18 -10.73 -8.02
N LEU A 260 -19.49 -9.59 -7.83
CA LEU A 260 -18.04 -9.52 -7.97
C LEU A 260 -17.36 -10.56 -7.07
N LYS A 261 -16.53 -11.39 -7.70
CA LYS A 261 -15.60 -12.31 -7.03
C LYS A 261 -14.19 -12.08 -7.52
N ILE A 262 -13.24 -12.11 -6.60
CA ILE A 262 -11.80 -12.04 -6.87
C ILE A 262 -11.23 -13.43 -6.55
N ILE A 263 -10.55 -14.00 -7.51
CA ILE A 263 -9.87 -15.29 -7.38
C ILE A 263 -8.37 -14.99 -7.31
N SER A 264 -7.78 -15.27 -6.17
CA SER A 264 -6.35 -15.16 -5.92
C SER A 264 -5.84 -16.49 -5.38
N PRO A 265 -4.66 -16.98 -5.81
CA PRO A 265 -4.10 -18.26 -5.33
C PRO A 265 -3.96 -18.37 -3.82
N ASN A 266 -3.79 -17.23 -3.12
CA ASN A 266 -3.60 -17.16 -1.66
C ASN A 266 -4.83 -16.63 -0.92
N ASP A 267 -6.02 -16.61 -1.54
CA ASP A 267 -7.27 -16.06 -0.96
C ASP A 267 -7.13 -14.65 -0.35
N GLY A 268 -6.22 -13.85 -0.91
CA GLY A 268 -5.93 -12.48 -0.47
C GLY A 268 -4.90 -12.36 0.66
N TYR A 269 -4.26 -13.44 1.07
CA TYR A 269 -3.21 -13.38 2.08
C TYR A 269 -2.04 -12.51 1.62
N PHE A 270 -1.60 -11.56 2.45
CA PHE A 270 -0.65 -10.47 2.15
C PHE A 270 -1.07 -9.47 1.05
N MET A 271 -2.34 -9.49 0.66
CA MET A 271 -2.87 -8.53 -0.30
C MET A 271 -3.48 -7.32 0.40
N ILE A 272 -3.36 -6.17 -0.23
CA ILE A 272 -4.06 -4.93 0.13
C ILE A 272 -5.27 -4.78 -0.80
N LEU A 273 -6.47 -4.86 -0.25
CA LEU A 273 -7.69 -4.48 -0.95
C LEU A 273 -8.06 -3.05 -0.62
N ARG A 274 -8.05 -2.18 -1.61
CA ARG A 274 -8.56 -0.79 -1.52
C ARG A 274 -9.88 -0.68 -2.25
N VAL A 275 -10.89 -0.11 -1.61
CA VAL A 275 -12.20 0.09 -2.23
C VAL A 275 -12.61 1.55 -2.10
N GLU A 276 -12.83 2.23 -3.22
CA GLU A 276 -13.46 3.55 -3.26
C GLU A 276 -14.98 3.36 -3.30
N MET A 277 -15.62 3.43 -2.13
CA MET A 277 -17.06 3.20 -1.97
C MET A 277 -17.86 4.28 -2.73
N GLN A 278 -18.79 3.86 -3.56
CA GLN A 278 -19.81 4.75 -4.14
C GLN A 278 -21.19 4.55 -3.49
N ASP A 279 -21.47 3.32 -3.12
CA ASP A 279 -22.66 2.93 -2.38
C ASP A 279 -22.22 2.41 -0.99
N ASP A 280 -23.13 2.32 -0.03
CA ASP A 280 -22.88 1.76 1.32
C ASP A 280 -22.76 0.22 1.31
N PHE A 281 -22.38 -0.34 0.18
CA PHE A 281 -22.34 -1.77 -0.06
C PHE A 281 -20.93 -2.22 -0.48
N LEU A 282 -20.39 -3.18 0.25
CA LEU A 282 -19.19 -3.94 -0.12
C LEU A 282 -19.63 -5.37 -0.48
N PRO A 283 -19.44 -5.84 -1.73
CA PRO A 283 -19.75 -7.23 -2.09
C PRO A 283 -18.85 -8.21 -1.32
N ASP A 284 -19.30 -9.45 -1.20
CA ASP A 284 -18.44 -10.53 -0.75
C ASP A 284 -17.51 -10.93 -1.90
N VAL A 285 -16.31 -10.35 -1.90
CA VAL A 285 -15.34 -10.54 -3.00
C VAL A 285 -14.61 -11.88 -2.98
N GLY A 286 -14.79 -12.72 -1.95
CA GLY A 286 -14.23 -14.08 -1.90
C GLY A 286 -12.78 -14.17 -1.39
N LEU A 287 -12.19 -13.08 -0.88
CA LEU A 287 -10.82 -13.05 -0.33
C LEU A 287 -10.85 -13.35 1.18
N SER A 288 -11.09 -14.59 1.56
CA SER A 288 -11.34 -14.98 2.96
C SER A 288 -10.14 -14.81 3.89
N ARG A 289 -8.91 -14.76 3.35
CA ARG A 289 -7.66 -14.57 4.09
C ARG A 289 -7.05 -13.19 3.90
N LEU A 290 -7.88 -12.20 3.51
CA LEU A 290 -7.41 -10.84 3.31
C LEU A 290 -6.83 -10.26 4.62
N THR A 291 -5.64 -9.70 4.54
CA THR A 291 -4.92 -9.17 5.71
C THR A 291 -4.97 -7.64 5.81
N THR A 292 -5.21 -6.95 4.71
CA THR A 292 -5.30 -5.48 4.70
C THR A 292 -6.50 -5.01 3.88
N LEU A 293 -7.38 -4.25 4.52
CA LEU A 293 -8.54 -3.64 3.89
C LEU A 293 -8.56 -2.14 4.10
N VAL A 294 -8.71 -1.37 3.02
CA VAL A 294 -8.87 0.08 3.07
C VAL A 294 -10.15 0.48 2.34
N LEU A 295 -11.14 0.97 3.08
CA LEU A 295 -12.38 1.52 2.54
C LEU A 295 -12.32 3.04 2.51
N LYS A 296 -12.55 3.64 1.36
CA LYS A 296 -12.56 5.10 1.17
C LYS A 296 -13.93 5.59 0.75
N HIS A 297 -14.21 6.86 1.03
CA HIS A 297 -15.45 7.54 0.66
C HIS A 297 -16.72 6.94 1.31
N ILE A 298 -16.59 6.35 2.49
CA ILE A 298 -17.71 5.83 3.26
C ILE A 298 -18.73 6.94 3.50
N GLN A 299 -20.03 6.67 3.23
CA GLN A 299 -21.15 7.57 3.52
C GLN A 299 -21.96 7.06 4.71
N ASN A 300 -22.38 5.79 4.68
CA ASN A 300 -23.10 5.15 5.78
C ASN A 300 -22.84 3.64 5.75
N PHE A 301 -21.92 3.15 6.58
CA PHE A 301 -21.46 1.76 6.52
C PHE A 301 -21.57 1.08 7.88
N SER A 302 -21.95 -0.20 7.89
CA SER A 302 -21.96 -1.06 9.08
C SER A 302 -20.81 -2.05 9.03
N LEU A 303 -20.04 -2.15 10.12
CA LEU A 303 -18.92 -3.10 10.23
C LEU A 303 -19.37 -4.54 10.45
N LYS A 304 -20.65 -4.78 10.76
CA LYS A 304 -21.19 -6.09 11.12
C LYS A 304 -20.89 -7.20 10.13
N THR A 305 -20.94 -6.90 8.83
CA THR A 305 -20.67 -7.89 7.78
C THR A 305 -19.20 -7.95 7.37
N LEU A 306 -18.43 -6.92 7.70
CA LEU A 306 -17.02 -6.82 7.34
C LEU A 306 -16.17 -7.84 8.12
N THR A 307 -16.31 -7.86 9.45
CA THR A 307 -15.51 -8.68 10.36
C THR A 307 -15.73 -10.19 10.13
N SER A 308 -16.93 -10.60 9.74
CA SER A 308 -17.21 -12.00 9.40
C SER A 308 -16.66 -12.44 8.04
N ARG A 309 -16.43 -11.49 7.12
CA ARG A 309 -15.88 -11.78 5.78
C ARG A 309 -14.36 -11.80 5.75
N PHE A 310 -13.74 -10.95 6.57
CA PHE A 310 -12.29 -10.75 6.61
C PHE A 310 -11.77 -10.89 8.05
N PRO A 311 -11.81 -12.11 8.62
CA PRO A 311 -11.41 -12.32 10.02
C PRO A 311 -9.91 -12.15 10.26
N ASP A 312 -9.08 -12.32 9.23
CA ASP A 312 -7.60 -12.33 9.31
C ASP A 312 -7.00 -10.91 9.13
N LEU A 313 -7.82 -9.84 9.24
CA LEU A 313 -7.30 -8.49 9.06
C LEU A 313 -6.34 -8.11 10.17
N PHE A 314 -5.12 -7.72 9.79
CA PHE A 314 -4.18 -7.03 10.67
C PHE A 314 -4.15 -5.51 10.45
N TRP A 315 -4.60 -5.02 9.28
CA TRP A 315 -4.74 -3.59 9.03
C TRP A 315 -6.12 -3.27 8.45
N LEU A 316 -6.85 -2.39 9.15
CA LEU A 316 -8.13 -1.85 8.72
C LEU A 316 -8.05 -0.33 8.61
N GLY A 317 -8.25 0.18 7.39
CA GLY A 317 -8.31 1.61 7.08
C GLY A 317 -9.72 2.01 6.63
N LEU A 318 -10.29 3.02 7.30
CA LEU A 318 -11.65 3.49 7.06
C LEU A 318 -11.64 5.00 6.89
N THR A 319 -12.08 5.50 5.74
CA THR A 319 -12.13 6.94 5.46
C THR A 319 -13.51 7.35 4.96
N GLY A 320 -14.13 8.29 5.64
CA GLY A 320 -15.40 8.89 5.26
C GLY A 320 -15.26 9.98 4.21
N LYS A 321 -16.41 10.69 3.96
CA LYS A 321 -16.44 11.82 3.01
C LYS A 321 -17.31 13.02 3.46
N PRO A 322 -17.33 13.46 4.69
CA PRO A 322 -17.43 12.66 5.91
C PRO A 322 -18.57 11.65 5.85
N GLY A 323 -18.51 10.63 6.70
CA GLY A 323 -19.49 9.56 6.67
C GLY A 323 -19.87 9.05 8.06
N TYR A 324 -20.89 8.21 8.08
CA TYR A 324 -21.33 7.51 9.27
C TYR A 324 -20.86 6.07 9.24
N ILE A 325 -20.38 5.61 10.40
CA ILE A 325 -20.03 4.21 10.62
C ILE A 325 -20.82 3.68 11.82
N ARG A 326 -21.28 2.44 11.71
CA ARG A 326 -22.08 1.76 12.74
C ARG A 326 -21.45 0.44 13.12
N ASP A 327 -21.87 -0.09 14.26
CA ASP A 327 -21.41 -1.39 14.78
C ASP A 327 -19.87 -1.41 14.93
N VAL A 328 -19.32 -0.33 15.52
CA VAL A 328 -17.85 -0.17 15.68
C VAL A 328 -17.30 -1.19 16.69
N ASP A 329 -18.10 -1.67 17.61
CA ASP A 329 -17.79 -2.75 18.55
C ASP A 329 -17.49 -4.09 17.84
N GLU A 330 -17.96 -4.29 16.62
CA GLU A 330 -17.63 -5.48 15.80
C GLU A 330 -16.13 -5.61 15.50
N ILE A 331 -15.37 -4.53 15.56
CA ILE A 331 -13.90 -4.55 15.39
C ILE A 331 -13.24 -5.50 16.41
N THR A 332 -13.85 -5.71 17.58
CA THR A 332 -13.37 -6.66 18.59
C THR A 332 -13.23 -8.10 18.10
N LYS A 333 -13.87 -8.44 16.97
CA LYS A 333 -13.77 -9.77 16.33
C LYS A 333 -12.51 -9.93 15.47
N LEU A 334 -11.78 -8.86 15.22
CA LEU A 334 -10.51 -8.85 14.49
C LEU A 334 -9.37 -9.03 15.48
N HIS A 335 -9.13 -10.27 15.90
CA HIS A 335 -8.19 -10.57 17.00
C HIS A 335 -6.73 -10.24 16.64
N ASP A 336 -6.37 -10.30 15.36
CA ASP A 336 -5.01 -10.06 14.87
C ASP A 336 -4.81 -8.60 14.38
N LEU A 337 -5.76 -7.69 14.70
CA LEU A 337 -5.71 -6.31 14.21
C LEU A 337 -4.57 -5.53 14.89
N GLU A 338 -3.55 -5.19 14.12
CA GLU A 338 -2.39 -4.41 14.58
C GLU A 338 -2.53 -2.92 14.27
N THR A 339 -3.22 -2.57 13.20
CA THR A 339 -3.37 -1.18 12.73
C THR A 339 -4.83 -0.84 12.45
N LEU A 340 -5.34 0.19 13.11
CA LEU A 340 -6.64 0.78 12.83
C LEU A 340 -6.48 2.25 12.47
N THR A 341 -6.97 2.64 11.29
CA THR A 341 -7.02 4.04 10.88
C THR A 341 -8.46 4.43 10.57
N MET A 342 -8.93 5.54 11.14
CA MET A 342 -10.28 6.09 10.90
C MET A 342 -10.17 7.58 10.63
N ASP A 343 -10.73 8.04 9.52
CA ASP A 343 -10.70 9.44 9.11
C ASP A 343 -12.07 9.89 8.60
N ASP A 344 -12.49 11.11 8.99
CA ASP A 344 -13.79 11.72 8.61
C ASP A 344 -14.99 10.79 8.90
N LEU A 345 -15.00 10.07 10.03
CA LEU A 345 -16.04 9.10 10.40
C LEU A 345 -16.75 9.46 11.70
N PHE A 346 -18.06 9.34 11.68
CA PHE A 346 -18.98 9.72 12.74
C PHE A 346 -20.01 8.60 13.00
N GLY A 347 -20.96 8.84 13.91
CA GLY A 347 -22.06 7.90 14.18
C GLY A 347 -21.73 6.85 15.23
N PHE A 348 -20.68 7.06 16.02
CA PHE A 348 -20.33 6.22 17.16
C PHE A 348 -19.93 7.05 18.37
N SER A 349 -20.16 6.51 19.53
CA SER A 349 -19.77 7.08 20.83
C SER A 349 -18.48 6.43 21.36
N ALA A 350 -17.92 7.01 22.42
CA ALA A 350 -16.78 6.43 23.11
C ALA A 350 -17.05 5.03 23.71
N ASP A 351 -18.31 4.77 24.09
CA ASP A 351 -18.68 3.49 24.71
C ASP A 351 -18.84 2.37 23.69
N GLU A 352 -19.18 2.71 22.44
CA GLU A 352 -19.25 1.77 21.33
C GLU A 352 -17.88 1.43 20.75
N PHE A 353 -16.87 2.27 21.01
CA PHE A 353 -15.51 1.99 20.54
C PHE A 353 -14.84 0.91 21.42
N PRO A 354 -14.18 -0.10 20.85
CA PRO A 354 -13.55 -1.20 21.59
C PRO A 354 -12.72 -0.77 22.80
N GLN A 355 -12.64 -1.65 23.79
CA GLN A 355 -11.68 -1.48 24.90
C GLN A 355 -10.33 -2.02 24.49
N PRO A 356 -9.18 -1.49 25.00
CA PRO A 356 -7.85 -1.97 24.64
C PRO A 356 -7.68 -3.48 24.84
N GLU A 357 -8.30 -4.03 25.89
CA GLU A 357 -8.22 -5.45 26.23
C GLU A 357 -8.88 -6.36 25.19
N SER A 358 -9.80 -5.81 24.38
CA SER A 358 -10.46 -6.54 23.28
C SER A 358 -9.66 -6.51 21.99
N LEU A 359 -8.61 -5.69 21.92
CA LEU A 359 -7.71 -5.55 20.76
C LEU A 359 -6.25 -5.69 21.23
N PRO A 360 -5.85 -6.87 21.72
CA PRO A 360 -4.54 -7.06 22.36
C PRO A 360 -3.36 -6.86 21.43
N GLU A 361 -3.56 -7.09 20.14
CA GLU A 361 -2.52 -6.93 19.11
C GLU A 361 -2.44 -5.52 18.51
N LEU A 362 -3.33 -4.59 18.93
CA LEU A 362 -3.37 -3.24 18.34
C LEU A 362 -2.13 -2.43 18.76
N LYS A 363 -1.29 -2.11 17.80
CA LYS A 363 -0.05 -1.35 17.96
C LYS A 363 -0.19 0.09 17.49
N ARG A 364 -0.99 0.31 16.45
CA ARG A 364 -1.18 1.61 15.80
C ARG A 364 -2.64 2.01 15.75
N LEU A 365 -2.95 3.19 16.28
CA LEU A 365 -4.30 3.76 16.28
C LEU A 365 -4.27 5.22 15.77
N TRP A 366 -4.73 5.42 14.53
CA TRP A 366 -4.77 6.75 13.91
C TRP A 366 -6.22 7.16 13.69
N LEU A 367 -6.64 8.21 14.39
CA LEU A 367 -7.98 8.75 14.35
C LEU A 367 -7.91 10.22 13.96
N GLU A 368 -8.52 10.58 12.83
CA GLU A 368 -8.59 11.96 12.37
C GLU A 368 -10.05 12.33 12.09
N SER A 369 -10.44 13.55 12.49
CA SER A 369 -11.78 14.07 12.18
C SER A 369 -12.93 13.13 12.61
N ILE A 370 -12.89 12.67 13.86
CA ILE A 370 -13.92 11.85 14.52
C ILE A 370 -14.65 12.68 15.59
N PRO A 371 -15.80 12.21 16.16
CA PRO A 371 -16.52 12.92 17.20
C PRO A 371 -15.63 13.33 18.37
N SER A 372 -15.72 14.61 18.79
CA SER A 372 -14.82 15.19 19.79
C SER A 372 -14.83 14.47 21.13
N ASP A 373 -15.99 14.00 21.57
CA ASP A 373 -16.13 13.32 22.87
C ASP A 373 -15.55 11.90 22.81
N ALA A 374 -15.82 11.20 21.71
CA ALA A 374 -15.20 9.91 21.44
C ALA A 374 -13.66 10.04 21.36
N ALA A 375 -13.16 11.02 20.61
CA ALA A 375 -11.73 11.29 20.47
C ALA A 375 -11.01 11.47 21.80
N LYS A 376 -11.58 12.29 22.71
CA LYS A 376 -11.03 12.54 24.06
C LYS A 376 -10.97 11.27 24.91
N ALA A 377 -12.07 10.52 24.93
CA ALA A 377 -12.19 9.31 25.73
C ALA A 377 -11.26 8.20 25.21
N ILE A 378 -11.25 7.97 23.89
CA ILE A 378 -10.39 6.98 23.24
C ILE A 378 -8.91 7.34 23.47
N LYS A 379 -8.51 8.59 23.28
CA LYS A 379 -7.14 9.05 23.54
C LYS A 379 -6.71 8.75 24.97
N LYS A 380 -7.57 9.00 25.96
CA LYS A 380 -7.27 8.71 27.36
C LYS A 380 -7.14 7.20 27.62
N ARG A 381 -8.01 6.40 27.01
CA ARG A 381 -8.12 4.94 27.20
C ARG A 381 -6.93 4.20 26.61
N TYR A 382 -6.48 4.60 25.40
CA TYR A 382 -5.44 3.88 24.63
C TYR A 382 -4.01 4.40 24.84
N LYS A 383 -3.82 5.52 25.56
CA LYS A 383 -2.52 6.19 25.70
C LYS A 383 -1.35 5.28 26.11
N SER A 384 -1.62 4.25 26.94
CA SER A 384 -0.61 3.31 27.45
C SER A 384 -0.64 1.94 26.76
N ASN A 385 -1.55 1.72 25.82
CA ASN A 385 -1.80 0.40 25.24
C ASN A 385 -1.33 0.28 23.79
N VAL A 386 -1.15 1.40 23.09
CA VAL A 386 -0.69 1.41 21.69
C VAL A 386 0.62 2.20 21.58
N HIS A 387 1.49 1.75 20.68
CA HIS A 387 2.81 2.37 20.48
C HIS A 387 2.72 3.67 19.70
N ASP A 388 1.89 3.66 18.64
CA ASP A 388 1.76 4.77 17.72
C ASP A 388 0.31 5.24 17.73
N MET A 389 0.07 6.37 18.41
CA MET A 389 -1.26 6.92 18.56
C MET A 389 -1.36 8.35 18.06
N HIS A 390 -2.18 8.55 17.05
CA HIS A 390 -2.54 9.86 16.55
C HIS A 390 -4.05 10.10 16.70
N VAL A 391 -4.43 11.18 17.40
CA VAL A 391 -5.81 11.66 17.46
C VAL A 391 -5.79 13.14 17.05
N LEU A 392 -6.17 13.37 15.79
CA LEU A 392 -6.05 14.66 15.12
C LEU A 392 -7.42 15.25 14.78
N LYS A 393 -7.51 16.57 14.82
CA LYS A 393 -8.67 17.35 14.37
C LYS A 393 -10.02 16.78 14.83
N PRO A 394 -10.25 16.51 16.13
CA PRO A 394 -11.57 16.06 16.59
C PRO A 394 -12.63 17.11 16.21
N ARG A 395 -13.82 16.65 15.80
CA ARG A 395 -14.88 17.49 15.25
C ARG A 395 -16.13 17.45 16.11
N SER A 396 -16.88 18.57 16.13
CA SER A 396 -18.21 18.59 16.76
C SER A 396 -19.28 18.10 15.78
N ASP A 397 -20.48 17.81 16.33
CA ASP A 397 -21.65 17.45 15.53
C ASP A 397 -22.09 18.61 14.62
N GLU A 398 -21.93 19.86 15.09
CA GLU A 398 -22.23 21.05 14.27
C GLU A 398 -21.29 21.09 13.05
N TRP A 399 -19.98 20.82 13.25
CA TRP A 399 -19.05 20.78 12.14
C TRP A 399 -19.44 19.70 11.11
N LEU A 400 -19.82 18.51 11.59
CA LEU A 400 -20.28 17.43 10.72
C LEU A 400 -21.49 17.87 9.91
N HIS A 401 -22.53 18.41 10.58
CA HIS A 401 -23.75 18.84 9.93
C HIS A 401 -23.50 19.91 8.85
N GLU A 402 -22.57 20.83 9.10
CA GLU A 402 -22.17 21.85 8.14
C GLU A 402 -21.36 21.31 6.97
N ASN A 403 -20.59 20.23 7.17
CA ASN A 403 -19.60 19.75 6.20
C ASN A 403 -19.97 18.45 5.49
N LEU A 404 -21.03 17.75 5.93
CA LEU A 404 -21.46 16.47 5.33
C LEU A 404 -21.62 16.56 3.80
N ASN A 405 -22.14 17.70 3.31
CA ASN A 405 -22.35 17.96 1.89
C ASN A 405 -21.49 19.12 1.35
N ASN A 406 -20.43 19.50 2.08
CA ASN A 406 -19.56 20.60 1.64
C ASN A 406 -18.54 20.12 0.60
N PRO A 407 -18.68 20.50 -0.69
CA PRO A 407 -17.77 20.09 -1.73
C PRO A 407 -16.37 20.68 -1.57
N LEU A 408 -16.23 21.76 -0.79
CA LEU A 408 -14.98 22.49 -0.57
C LEU A 408 -14.23 22.05 0.68
N ARG A 409 -14.71 21.05 1.42
CA ARG A 409 -14.12 20.68 2.70
C ARG A 409 -12.65 20.26 2.59
N TYR A 410 -12.24 19.66 1.47
CA TYR A 410 -10.86 19.28 1.20
C TYR A 410 -9.91 20.46 0.95
N TRP A 411 -10.48 21.67 0.83
CA TRP A 411 -9.67 22.88 0.73
C TRP A 411 -9.21 23.39 2.09
N ASP A 412 -9.88 22.94 3.17
CA ASP A 412 -9.52 23.31 4.55
C ASP A 412 -8.19 22.65 4.91
N GLY A 413 -7.16 23.48 5.16
CA GLY A 413 -5.81 23.01 5.48
C GLY A 413 -5.00 22.53 4.28
N SER A 414 -5.48 22.70 3.04
CA SER A 414 -4.71 22.39 1.83
C SER A 414 -3.54 23.36 1.68
N GLU A 415 -2.34 22.85 1.37
CA GLU A 415 -1.15 23.67 1.09
C GLU A 415 -1.31 24.56 -0.15
N PHE A 416 -2.17 24.16 -1.09
CA PHE A 416 -2.40 24.87 -2.35
C PHE A 416 -3.47 25.94 -2.27
N ILE A 417 -4.26 25.98 -1.19
CA ILE A 417 -5.40 26.92 -1.02
C ILE A 417 -5.19 27.74 0.24
N SER A 418 -5.02 29.05 0.08
CA SER A 418 -4.90 29.94 1.24
C SER A 418 -6.19 29.91 2.10
N LYS A 419 -6.03 30.02 3.42
CA LYS A 419 -7.15 30.05 4.38
C LYS A 419 -8.19 31.13 4.04
N SER A 420 -7.75 32.29 3.56
CA SER A 420 -8.64 33.39 3.13
C SER A 420 -9.47 32.97 1.90
N LYS A 421 -8.84 32.30 0.92
CA LYS A 421 -9.53 31.84 -0.29
C LYS A 421 -10.57 30.76 0.04
N TYR A 422 -10.19 29.79 0.89
CA TYR A 422 -11.13 28.79 1.40
C TYR A 422 -12.33 29.43 2.11
N SER A 423 -12.08 30.32 3.09
CA SER A 423 -13.18 30.97 3.87
C SER A 423 -14.15 31.76 2.98
N LYS A 424 -13.63 32.49 1.98
CA LYS A 424 -14.48 33.20 1.00
C LYS A 424 -15.33 32.26 0.17
N SER A 425 -14.71 31.21 -0.36
CA SER A 425 -15.41 30.21 -1.18
C SER A 425 -16.46 29.46 -0.38
N LEU A 426 -16.17 29.12 0.88
CA LEU A 426 -17.10 28.47 1.79
C LEU A 426 -18.31 29.37 2.10
N ALA A 427 -18.10 30.67 2.33
CA ALA A 427 -19.17 31.62 2.55
C ALA A 427 -20.11 31.73 1.32
N LEU A 428 -19.53 31.79 0.11
CA LEU A 428 -20.32 31.82 -1.11
C LEU A 428 -21.12 30.53 -1.30
N TRP A 429 -20.51 29.38 -1.05
CA TRP A 429 -21.19 28.09 -1.14
C TRP A 429 -22.34 27.98 -0.15
N LYS A 430 -22.15 28.39 1.13
CA LYS A 430 -23.19 28.39 2.17
C LYS A 430 -24.37 29.27 1.73
N GLU A 431 -24.11 30.46 1.21
CA GLU A 431 -25.15 31.38 0.73
C GLU A 431 -25.90 30.82 -0.48
N ALA A 432 -25.19 30.25 -1.46
CA ALA A 432 -25.81 29.62 -2.61
C ALA A 432 -26.70 28.42 -2.21
N ARG A 433 -26.24 27.59 -1.27
CA ARG A 433 -27.03 26.48 -0.70
C ARG A 433 -28.28 26.95 0.01
N ARG A 434 -28.17 28.00 0.81
CA ARG A 434 -29.32 28.60 1.51
C ARG A 434 -30.39 29.07 0.52
N ARG A 435 -30.00 29.81 -0.51
CA ARG A 435 -30.94 30.31 -1.56
C ARG A 435 -31.59 29.16 -2.33
N LEU A 436 -30.83 28.09 -2.62
CA LEU A 436 -31.37 26.91 -3.28
C LEU A 436 -32.44 26.22 -2.44
N LEU A 437 -32.16 26.01 -1.15
CA LEU A 437 -33.13 25.40 -0.21
C LEU A 437 -34.39 26.23 -0.04
N GLU A 438 -34.27 27.57 0.02
CA GLU A 438 -35.41 28.49 0.05
C GLU A 438 -36.25 28.42 -1.23
N ALA A 439 -35.58 28.34 -2.40
CA ALA A 439 -36.28 28.22 -3.67
C ALA A 439 -37.05 26.89 -3.81
N VAL A 440 -36.42 25.77 -3.35
CA VAL A 440 -37.07 24.46 -3.31
C VAL A 440 -38.30 24.48 -2.37
N ALA A 441 -38.15 25.02 -1.17
CA ALA A 441 -39.26 25.13 -0.20
C ALA A 441 -40.45 25.98 -0.73
N LEU A 442 -40.18 26.96 -1.59
CA LEU A 442 -41.19 27.74 -2.25
C LEU A 442 -41.85 27.05 -3.44
N SER A 443 -41.19 26.02 -4.02
CA SER A 443 -41.73 25.24 -5.15
C SER A 443 -42.62 24.09 -4.72
N ASP A 444 -42.48 23.61 -3.47
CA ASP A 444 -43.25 22.49 -2.90
C ASP A 444 -44.52 22.97 -2.14
N GLY A 445 -44.83 24.27 -2.11
CA GLY A 445 -46.02 24.90 -1.55
C GLY A 445 -46.91 25.54 -2.63
#